data_78882e6263d35acd494758cff4b89093
#
_entry.id   78882e6263d35acd494758cff4b89093
#
_cell.length_a   1.000
_cell.length_b   1.000
_cell.length_c   1.000
_cell.angle_alpha   90.00
_cell.angle_beta   90.00
_cell.angle_gamma   90.00
#
_symmetry.space_group_name_H-M   'P 1'
#
loop_
_entity.id
_entity.type
_entity.pdbx_description
1 polymer ?
#
loop_
_entity_poly.entity_id
_entity_poly.type
_entity_poly.pdbx_seq_one_letter_code
_entity_poly.pdbx_strand_id
1 'polypeptide(L)'
;MAELVYTPVIELFQLVWKGLDIQFQFEGQENLPTKGGAVIASNHVSYLDFAFIGTGAIHTKRFIRFMAKKSAFDNKIAGPLLRGMKHISVDRENGNASFVTALKALRAGEVVGIFPEATISQSFEIKGMKSGAVRLAIGAQVPIIPTVIWGSQRIWTKGVPRDFRRKSVPIHIAYGPPIFLAKDADVESAEIDLKKQMVSMLHKLQESYPDSHVGERWAPQRLGGTAPAPAIEG
;
A
#
# COMPACT_ATOMS: atom_id res chain seq x y z
N MET A 1 2.08 -17.60 16.16
CA MET A 1 3.50 -17.57 16.56
C MET A 1 4.00 -16.14 16.39
N ALA A 2 4.62 -15.57 17.42
CA ALA A 2 5.26 -14.27 17.28
C ALA A 2 6.37 -14.38 16.23
N GLU A 3 6.36 -13.51 15.22
CA GLU A 3 7.47 -13.48 14.26
C GLU A 3 8.62 -12.67 14.84
N LEU A 4 9.78 -13.31 14.97
CA LEU A 4 10.94 -12.76 15.70
C LEU A 4 11.44 -11.40 15.17
N VAL A 5 11.19 -11.11 13.89
CA VAL A 5 11.62 -9.84 13.26
C VAL A 5 10.45 -8.88 13.07
N TYR A 6 9.28 -9.38 12.67
CA TYR A 6 8.16 -8.52 12.32
C TYR A 6 7.62 -7.75 13.53
N THR A 7 7.46 -8.41 14.68
CA THR A 7 6.93 -7.77 15.89
C THR A 7 7.82 -6.63 16.39
N PRO A 8 9.16 -6.79 16.59
CA PRO A 8 10.02 -5.69 16.97
C PRO A 8 10.05 -4.52 15.98
N VAL A 9 9.95 -4.81 14.68
CA VAL A 9 9.89 -3.76 13.65
C VAL A 9 8.60 -2.96 13.75
N ILE A 10 7.44 -3.60 14.00
CA ILE A 10 6.18 -2.90 14.24
C ILE A 10 6.29 -2.00 15.48
N GLU A 11 6.82 -2.52 16.58
CA GLU A 11 6.99 -1.76 17.83
C GLU A 11 7.89 -0.53 17.60
N LEU A 12 8.97 -0.70 16.84
CA LEU A 12 9.84 0.41 16.45
C LEU A 12 9.08 1.45 15.63
N PHE A 13 8.30 1.05 14.62
CA PHE A 13 7.49 1.97 13.85
C PHE A 13 6.46 2.70 14.71
N GLN A 14 5.78 2.00 15.63
CA GLN A 14 4.83 2.63 16.55
C GLN A 14 5.52 3.70 17.43
N LEU A 15 6.74 3.43 17.89
CA LEU A 15 7.53 4.41 18.64
C LEU A 15 7.89 5.63 17.76
N VAL A 16 8.30 5.39 16.50
CA VAL A 16 8.60 6.45 15.55
C VAL A 16 7.34 7.28 15.25
N TRP A 17 6.19 6.64 15.02
CA TRP A 17 4.92 7.34 14.79
C TRP A 17 4.52 8.21 15.98
N LYS A 18 4.70 7.71 17.19
CA LYS A 18 4.47 8.47 18.41
C LYS A 18 5.45 9.66 18.53
N GLY A 19 6.73 9.47 18.21
CA GLY A 19 7.75 10.53 18.23
C GLY A 19 7.50 11.63 17.19
N LEU A 20 6.91 11.28 16.05
CA LEU A 20 6.49 12.20 14.98
C LEU A 20 5.08 12.77 15.23
N ASP A 21 4.40 12.32 16.28
CA ASP A 21 3.02 12.70 16.61
C ASP A 21 2.07 12.47 15.42
N ILE A 22 2.17 11.31 14.74
CA ILE A 22 1.34 11.00 13.60
C ILE A 22 -0.12 10.88 14.00
N GLN A 23 -0.98 11.63 13.32
CA GLN A 23 -2.41 11.64 13.55
C GLN A 23 -3.10 10.65 12.63
N PHE A 24 -3.33 9.42 13.12
CA PHE A 24 -3.95 8.37 12.32
C PHE A 24 -5.48 8.53 12.27
N GLN A 25 -6.02 8.38 11.06
CA GLN A 25 -7.44 8.12 10.82
C GLN A 25 -7.57 6.85 10.00
N PHE A 26 -8.30 5.87 10.53
CA PHE A 26 -8.56 4.60 9.87
C PHE A 26 -10.05 4.45 9.58
N GLU A 27 -10.36 3.96 8.37
CA GLU A 27 -11.71 3.63 7.95
C GLU A 27 -11.73 2.17 7.41
N GLY A 28 -12.81 1.45 7.69
CA GLY A 28 -13.01 0.10 7.16
C GLY A 28 -12.04 -0.96 7.66
N GLN A 29 -11.44 -0.78 8.84
CA GLN A 29 -10.51 -1.76 9.43
C GLN A 29 -11.16 -3.14 9.63
N GLU A 30 -12.48 -3.21 9.78
CA GLU A 30 -13.28 -4.43 9.85
C GLU A 30 -13.23 -5.26 8.56
N ASN A 31 -12.87 -4.65 7.43
CA ASN A 31 -12.70 -5.33 6.14
C ASN A 31 -11.39 -6.14 6.06
N LEU A 32 -10.46 -5.91 6.99
CA LEU A 32 -9.22 -6.66 7.03
C LEU A 32 -9.45 -8.09 7.54
N PRO A 33 -8.93 -9.11 6.85
CA PRO A 33 -9.20 -10.49 7.19
C PRO A 33 -8.51 -10.90 8.49
N THR A 34 -9.24 -11.48 9.42
CA THR A 34 -8.68 -12.11 10.62
C THR A 34 -8.20 -13.54 10.36
N LYS A 35 -8.65 -14.17 9.27
CA LYS A 35 -8.30 -15.54 8.84
C LYS A 35 -8.22 -15.61 7.31
N GLY A 36 -7.49 -16.59 6.80
CA GLY A 36 -7.37 -16.83 5.36
C GLY A 36 -6.44 -15.84 4.66
N GLY A 37 -6.19 -16.07 3.37
CA GLY A 37 -5.39 -15.18 2.53
C GLY A 37 -6.20 -13.99 2.05
N ALA A 38 -5.53 -12.88 1.76
CA ALA A 38 -6.12 -11.74 1.06
C ALA A 38 -5.04 -10.93 0.35
N VAL A 39 -5.42 -10.26 -0.72
CA VAL A 39 -4.57 -9.27 -1.41
C VAL A 39 -4.96 -7.88 -0.93
N ILE A 40 -4.03 -7.14 -0.32
CA ILE A 40 -4.17 -5.71 -0.05
C ILE A 40 -3.64 -4.97 -1.28
N ALA A 41 -4.51 -4.35 -2.06
CA ALA A 41 -4.14 -3.52 -3.21
C ALA A 41 -4.21 -2.05 -2.83
N SER A 42 -3.07 -1.35 -2.80
CA SER A 42 -3.02 0.04 -2.33
C SER A 42 -2.39 0.98 -3.36
N ASN A 43 -2.83 2.26 -3.35
CA ASN A 43 -2.09 3.33 -4.02
C ASN A 43 -0.72 3.53 -3.38
N HIS A 44 0.22 4.15 -4.11
CA HIS A 44 1.59 4.31 -3.67
C HIS A 44 2.07 5.75 -3.81
N VAL A 45 2.13 6.47 -2.71
CA VAL A 45 2.51 7.90 -2.65
C VAL A 45 3.75 8.17 -1.78
N SER A 46 4.19 7.18 -0.98
CA SER A 46 5.32 7.33 -0.07
C SER A 46 6.15 6.04 0.04
N TYR A 47 7.44 6.17 0.34
CA TYR A 47 8.29 5.03 0.70
C TYR A 47 7.86 4.34 2.00
N LEU A 48 7.04 4.98 2.81
CA LEU A 48 6.57 4.47 4.11
C LEU A 48 5.15 3.87 4.06
N ASP A 49 4.47 3.87 2.91
CA ASP A 49 3.08 3.40 2.79
C ASP A 49 2.88 2.00 3.37
N PHE A 50 3.81 1.08 3.10
CA PHE A 50 3.74 -0.29 3.62
C PHE A 50 3.69 -0.35 5.15
N ALA A 51 4.43 0.53 5.82
CA ALA A 51 4.49 0.58 7.28
C ALA A 51 3.22 1.22 7.87
N PHE A 52 2.73 2.28 7.25
CA PHE A 52 1.48 2.93 7.66
C PHE A 52 0.27 2.01 7.47
N ILE A 53 0.15 1.36 6.30
CA ILE A 53 -0.92 0.39 6.02
C ILE A 53 -0.82 -0.80 6.98
N GLY A 54 0.39 -1.30 7.25
CA GLY A 54 0.62 -2.35 8.23
C GLY A 54 0.20 -1.94 9.65
N THR A 55 0.36 -0.65 10.02
CA THR A 55 -0.09 -0.13 11.31
C THR A 55 -1.60 -0.26 11.49
N GLY A 56 -2.40 0.03 10.47
CA GLY A 56 -3.85 -0.14 10.51
C GLY A 56 -4.31 -1.60 10.66
N ALA A 57 -3.47 -2.56 10.28
CA ALA A 57 -3.78 -3.98 10.37
C ALA A 57 -3.39 -4.64 11.71
N ILE A 58 -2.72 -3.94 12.62
CA ILE A 58 -2.20 -4.51 13.89
C ILE A 58 -3.30 -5.17 14.73
N HIS A 59 -4.51 -4.59 14.77
CA HIS A 59 -5.64 -5.11 15.55
C HIS A 59 -6.07 -6.51 15.10
N THR A 60 -5.84 -6.89 13.85
CA THR A 60 -6.17 -8.24 13.33
C THR A 60 -5.17 -9.31 13.77
N LYS A 61 -4.03 -8.91 14.36
CA LYS A 61 -2.88 -9.76 14.66
C LYS A 61 -2.33 -10.48 13.42
N ARG A 62 -2.54 -9.90 12.23
CA ARG A 62 -2.08 -10.42 10.95
C ARG A 62 -0.99 -9.51 10.39
N PHE A 63 -0.01 -10.14 9.77
CA PHE A 63 1.10 -9.44 9.11
C PHE A 63 0.85 -9.37 7.61
N ILE A 64 1.14 -8.23 7.00
CA ILE A 64 1.01 -8.04 5.55
C ILE A 64 2.39 -8.25 4.91
N ARG A 65 2.50 -9.23 4.01
CA ARG A 65 3.74 -9.51 3.25
C ARG A 65 3.76 -8.64 2.01
N PHE A 66 4.36 -7.47 2.09
CA PHE A 66 4.44 -6.58 0.94
C PHE A 66 5.38 -7.09 -0.14
N MET A 67 4.94 -6.95 -1.40
CA MET A 67 5.77 -7.15 -2.57
C MET A 67 6.62 -5.89 -2.80
N ALA A 68 7.95 -6.02 -2.76
CA ALA A 68 8.86 -4.90 -2.89
C ALA A 68 9.97 -5.20 -3.90
N LYS A 69 10.48 -4.15 -4.56
CA LYS A 69 11.53 -4.24 -5.57
C LYS A 69 12.77 -4.94 -5.01
N LYS A 70 13.39 -5.84 -5.78
CA LYS A 70 14.62 -6.57 -5.45
C LYS A 70 15.72 -5.67 -4.88
N SER A 71 15.94 -4.49 -5.47
CA SER A 71 16.96 -3.56 -4.98
C SER A 71 16.74 -3.07 -3.53
N ALA A 72 15.52 -3.15 -2.99
CA ALA A 72 15.27 -2.87 -1.57
C ALA A 72 15.82 -4.00 -0.69
N PHE A 73 15.78 -5.25 -1.17
CA PHE A 73 16.36 -6.41 -0.50
C PHE A 73 17.89 -6.46 -0.57
N ASP A 74 18.50 -5.77 -1.55
CA ASP A 74 19.94 -5.67 -1.71
C ASP A 74 20.54 -4.59 -0.78
N ASN A 75 19.71 -3.74 -0.19
CA ASN A 75 20.15 -2.75 0.79
C ASN A 75 20.66 -3.45 2.07
N LYS A 76 21.82 -3.01 2.57
CA LYS A 76 22.52 -3.65 3.71
C LYS A 76 21.73 -3.61 5.03
N ILE A 77 20.86 -2.61 5.21
CA ILE A 77 20.04 -2.43 6.43
C ILE A 77 18.61 -2.95 6.20
N ALA A 78 17.94 -2.45 5.16
CA ALA A 78 16.54 -2.81 4.89
C ALA A 78 16.39 -4.27 4.44
N GLY A 79 17.35 -4.81 3.68
CA GLY A 79 17.27 -6.16 3.11
C GLY A 79 17.10 -7.26 4.16
N PRO A 80 17.93 -7.35 5.21
CA PRO A 80 17.75 -8.31 6.29
C PRO A 80 16.37 -8.17 6.99
N LEU A 81 15.90 -6.95 7.22
CA LEU A 81 14.59 -6.70 7.83
C LEU A 81 13.45 -7.17 6.92
N LEU A 82 13.48 -6.81 5.61
CA LEU A 82 12.48 -7.23 4.65
C LEU A 82 12.40 -8.76 4.53
N ARG A 83 13.54 -9.44 4.52
CA ARG A 83 13.60 -10.91 4.52
C ARG A 83 13.07 -11.50 5.83
N GLY A 84 13.48 -10.95 6.97
CA GLY A 84 13.02 -11.40 8.28
C GLY A 84 11.53 -11.20 8.50
N MET A 85 10.94 -10.15 7.89
CA MET A 85 9.50 -9.93 7.85
C MET A 85 8.78 -10.75 6.77
N LYS A 86 9.49 -11.59 6.02
CA LYS A 86 8.97 -12.40 4.92
C LYS A 86 8.27 -11.58 3.83
N HIS A 87 8.73 -10.36 3.59
CA HIS A 87 8.29 -9.61 2.42
C HIS A 87 8.76 -10.29 1.13
N ILE A 88 8.05 -10.07 0.04
CA ILE A 88 8.24 -10.77 -1.23
C ILE A 88 9.07 -9.91 -2.17
N SER A 89 10.25 -10.41 -2.55
CA SER A 89 11.12 -9.72 -3.50
C SER A 89 10.57 -9.81 -4.92
N VAL A 90 10.44 -8.67 -5.59
CA VAL A 90 10.02 -8.58 -6.99
C VAL A 90 11.21 -8.24 -7.88
N ASP A 91 11.62 -9.23 -8.66
CA ASP A 91 12.53 -9.03 -9.77
C ASP A 91 11.71 -8.66 -11.01
N ARG A 92 11.92 -7.45 -11.55
CA ARG A 92 11.17 -6.97 -12.71
C ARG A 92 11.54 -7.69 -14.01
N GLU A 93 12.73 -8.28 -14.07
CA GLU A 93 13.20 -9.07 -15.22
C GLU A 93 12.63 -10.50 -15.17
N ASN A 94 12.34 -11.01 -13.96
CA ASN A 94 11.76 -12.33 -13.75
C ASN A 94 10.53 -12.26 -12.82
N GLY A 95 9.49 -11.56 -13.26
CA GLY A 95 8.26 -11.34 -12.49
C GLY A 95 7.51 -12.63 -12.13
N ASN A 96 7.70 -13.72 -12.89
CA ASN A 96 7.01 -14.99 -12.67
C ASN A 96 7.37 -15.63 -11.32
N ALA A 97 8.62 -15.55 -10.89
CA ALA A 97 9.06 -16.14 -9.63
C ALA A 97 8.44 -15.47 -8.42
N SER A 98 8.35 -14.12 -8.44
CA SER A 98 7.70 -13.34 -7.38
C SER A 98 6.19 -13.57 -7.35
N PHE A 99 5.55 -13.70 -8.51
CA PHE A 99 4.13 -14.03 -8.62
C PHE A 99 3.81 -15.39 -8.00
N VAL A 100 4.58 -16.43 -8.34
CA VAL A 100 4.44 -17.79 -7.77
C VAL A 100 4.65 -17.76 -6.25
N THR A 101 5.63 -16.99 -5.75
CA THR A 101 5.87 -16.83 -4.31
C THR A 101 4.69 -16.20 -3.60
N ALA A 102 4.14 -15.10 -4.16
CA ALA A 102 2.96 -14.43 -3.63
C ALA A 102 1.73 -15.36 -3.63
N LEU A 103 1.54 -16.11 -4.72
CA LEU A 103 0.44 -17.08 -4.84
C LEU A 103 0.52 -18.19 -3.78
N LYS A 104 1.73 -18.72 -3.52
CA LYS A 104 1.95 -19.69 -2.45
C LYS A 104 1.64 -19.12 -1.07
N ALA A 105 2.07 -17.88 -0.79
CA ALA A 105 1.79 -17.20 0.47
C ALA A 105 0.29 -17.01 0.69
N LEU A 106 -0.45 -16.53 -0.32
CA LEU A 106 -1.91 -16.36 -0.27
C LEU A 106 -2.63 -17.69 -0.01
N ARG A 107 -2.24 -18.76 -0.69
CA ARG A 107 -2.82 -20.11 -0.49
C ARG A 107 -2.48 -20.70 0.88
N ALA A 108 -1.36 -20.30 1.48
CA ALA A 108 -1.01 -20.64 2.85
C ALA A 108 -1.77 -19.79 3.90
N GLY A 109 -2.66 -18.92 3.45
CA GLY A 109 -3.47 -18.07 4.33
C GLY A 109 -2.79 -16.77 4.73
N GLU A 110 -1.66 -16.37 4.12
CA GLU A 110 -0.99 -15.09 4.40
C GLU A 110 -1.70 -13.93 3.70
N VAL A 111 -1.54 -12.72 4.24
CA VAL A 111 -1.99 -11.48 3.60
C VAL A 111 -0.84 -10.90 2.79
N VAL A 112 -1.07 -10.66 1.51
CA VAL A 112 -0.06 -10.09 0.59
C VAL A 112 -0.43 -8.68 0.20
N GLY A 113 0.48 -7.73 0.45
CA GLY A 113 0.33 -6.32 0.05
C GLY A 113 1.02 -6.07 -1.30
N ILE A 114 0.32 -5.39 -2.19
CA ILE A 114 0.83 -4.98 -3.50
C ILE A 114 0.46 -3.53 -3.79
N PHE A 115 1.38 -2.82 -4.44
CA PHE A 115 1.14 -1.51 -5.03
C PHE A 115 0.99 -1.69 -6.54
N PRO A 116 -0.24 -1.75 -7.08
CA PRO A 116 -0.45 -2.07 -8.50
C PRO A 116 0.18 -1.06 -9.47
N GLU A 117 0.39 0.18 -9.03
CA GLU A 117 1.09 1.22 -9.78
C GLU A 117 2.58 0.91 -10.03
N ALA A 118 3.16 -0.06 -9.33
CA ALA A 118 4.55 -0.51 -9.40
C ALA A 118 5.62 0.57 -9.14
N THR A 119 5.23 1.82 -8.89
CA THR A 119 6.12 2.95 -8.54
C THR A 119 5.35 4.01 -7.77
N ILE A 120 6.05 4.81 -6.96
CA ILE A 120 5.45 5.93 -6.24
C ILE A 120 4.92 6.97 -7.23
N SER A 121 3.65 7.35 -7.07
CA SER A 121 3.01 8.41 -7.83
C SER A 121 3.54 9.77 -7.38
N GLN A 122 4.11 10.55 -8.32
CA GLN A 122 4.54 11.92 -8.06
C GLN A 122 3.42 12.95 -8.27
N SER A 123 2.37 12.58 -9.01
CA SER A 123 1.15 13.38 -9.14
C SER A 123 0.21 13.21 -7.96
N PHE A 124 0.44 12.19 -7.11
CA PHE A 124 -0.41 11.79 -5.99
C PHE A 124 -1.84 11.39 -6.38
N GLU A 125 -2.07 11.18 -7.67
CA GLU A 125 -3.24 10.51 -8.22
C GLU A 125 -2.91 9.05 -8.54
N ILE A 126 -3.92 8.18 -8.54
CA ILE A 126 -3.74 6.78 -8.92
C ILE A 126 -3.49 6.72 -10.43
N LYS A 127 -2.33 6.17 -10.78
CA LYS A 127 -1.90 5.94 -12.16
C LYS A 127 -2.55 4.72 -12.77
N GLY A 128 -2.05 4.33 -13.95
CA GLY A 128 -2.25 3.01 -14.51
C GLY A 128 -1.85 1.92 -13.52
N MET A 129 -2.68 0.94 -13.41
CA MET A 129 -2.48 -0.21 -12.54
C MET A 129 -2.08 -1.41 -13.38
N LYS A 130 -1.33 -2.31 -12.79
CA LYS A 130 -1.02 -3.61 -13.38
C LYS A 130 -1.96 -4.65 -12.82
N SER A 131 -2.36 -5.61 -13.64
CA SER A 131 -3.29 -6.68 -13.30
C SER A 131 -2.80 -7.67 -12.20
N GLY A 132 -1.61 -7.46 -11.65
CA GLY A 132 -1.00 -8.38 -10.69
C GLY A 132 -1.87 -8.67 -9.47
N ALA A 133 -2.53 -7.66 -8.90
CA ALA A 133 -3.43 -7.84 -7.75
C ALA A 133 -4.63 -8.73 -8.10
N VAL A 134 -5.29 -8.47 -9.23
CA VAL A 134 -6.44 -9.23 -9.75
C VAL A 134 -6.03 -10.67 -10.04
N ARG A 135 -4.93 -10.87 -10.77
CA ARG A 135 -4.43 -12.22 -11.12
C ARG A 135 -4.04 -13.04 -9.89
N LEU A 136 -3.46 -12.42 -8.86
CA LEU A 136 -3.17 -13.08 -7.58
C LEU A 136 -4.44 -13.51 -6.86
N ALA A 137 -5.44 -12.63 -6.79
CA ALA A 137 -6.71 -12.93 -6.14
C ALA A 137 -7.46 -14.08 -6.84
N ILE A 138 -7.57 -14.03 -8.17
CA ILE A 138 -8.17 -15.11 -8.98
C ILE A 138 -7.38 -16.42 -8.80
N GLY A 139 -6.04 -16.36 -8.91
CA GLY A 139 -5.20 -17.56 -8.83
C GLY A 139 -5.17 -18.22 -7.46
N ALA A 140 -5.34 -17.45 -6.39
CA ALA A 140 -5.40 -17.97 -5.02
C ALA A 140 -6.83 -18.18 -4.50
N GLN A 141 -7.85 -17.67 -5.21
CA GLN A 141 -9.25 -17.64 -4.78
C GLN A 141 -9.42 -16.99 -3.40
N VAL A 142 -8.83 -15.79 -3.26
CA VAL A 142 -8.89 -14.96 -2.05
C VAL A 142 -9.42 -13.57 -2.40
N PRO A 143 -10.00 -12.83 -1.44
CA PRO A 143 -10.49 -11.48 -1.71
C PRO A 143 -9.35 -10.48 -1.97
N ILE A 144 -9.68 -9.42 -2.74
CA ILE A 144 -8.90 -8.18 -2.78
C ILE A 144 -9.52 -7.22 -1.77
N ILE A 145 -8.69 -6.59 -0.95
CA ILE A 145 -9.06 -5.47 -0.10
C ILE A 145 -8.50 -4.20 -0.75
N PRO A 146 -9.31 -3.43 -1.48
CA PRO A 146 -8.88 -2.15 -2.02
C PRO A 146 -8.52 -1.23 -0.86
N THR A 147 -7.34 -0.66 -0.90
CA THR A 147 -6.82 0.16 0.19
C THR A 147 -6.31 1.46 -0.37
N VAL A 148 -6.57 2.57 0.33
CA VAL A 148 -6.02 3.86 -0.05
C VAL A 148 -5.40 4.56 1.16
N ILE A 149 -4.31 5.27 0.90
CA ILE A 149 -3.58 6.03 1.90
C ILE A 149 -3.37 7.46 1.41
N TRP A 150 -3.49 8.42 2.34
CA TRP A 150 -3.24 9.84 2.09
C TRP A 150 -2.50 10.48 3.26
N GLY A 151 -1.63 11.48 2.97
CA GLY A 151 -0.83 12.21 3.96
C GLY A 151 0.61 11.72 4.08
N SER A 152 0.91 10.44 3.79
CA SER A 152 2.24 9.84 3.95
C SER A 152 3.30 10.47 3.03
N GLN A 153 2.91 10.99 1.86
CA GLN A 153 3.77 11.70 0.92
C GLN A 153 4.39 12.97 1.51
N ARG A 154 3.81 13.51 2.57
CA ARG A 154 4.31 14.72 3.27
C ARG A 154 5.56 14.44 4.09
N ILE A 155 5.84 13.16 4.38
CA ILE A 155 6.98 12.73 5.19
C ILE A 155 8.14 12.27 4.30
N TRP A 156 7.87 11.37 3.35
CA TRP A 156 8.91 10.85 2.48
C TRP A 156 8.34 10.30 1.18
N THR A 157 8.51 11.03 0.09
CA THR A 157 8.06 10.63 -1.24
C THR A 157 9.15 10.76 -2.29
N LYS A 158 8.89 10.24 -3.49
CA LYS A 158 9.83 10.27 -4.60
C LYS A 158 9.99 11.70 -5.13
N GLY A 159 11.24 12.13 -5.35
CA GLY A 159 11.55 13.43 -5.94
C GLY A 159 11.47 14.61 -4.97
N VAL A 160 11.17 14.35 -3.69
CA VAL A 160 11.15 15.38 -2.64
C VAL A 160 12.03 14.93 -1.47
N PRO A 161 12.86 15.83 -0.89
CA PRO A 161 13.61 15.51 0.31
C PRO A 161 12.69 15.02 1.43
N ARG A 162 13.13 14.00 2.16
CA ARG A 162 12.41 13.49 3.34
C ARG A 162 12.34 14.55 4.43
N ASP A 163 11.20 14.64 5.11
CA ASP A 163 10.98 15.56 6.21
C ASP A 163 10.50 14.84 7.47
N PHE A 164 11.43 14.27 8.22
CA PHE A 164 11.17 13.66 9.53
C PHE A 164 11.09 14.66 10.68
N ARG A 165 11.22 15.95 10.42
CA ARG A 165 11.00 17.00 11.44
C ARG A 165 9.54 17.44 11.52
N ARG A 166 8.77 17.17 10.45
CA ARG A 166 7.35 17.48 10.40
C ARG A 166 6.61 16.61 11.40
N LYS A 167 5.88 17.25 12.29
CA LYS A 167 5.07 16.59 13.32
C LYS A 167 3.58 16.78 13.03
N SER A 168 2.77 15.98 13.73
CA SER A 168 1.31 16.05 13.68
C SER A 168 0.74 15.91 12.27
N VAL A 169 1.40 15.11 11.40
CA VAL A 169 0.93 14.88 10.04
C VAL A 169 -0.28 13.94 10.09
N PRO A 170 -1.45 14.35 9.57
CA PRO A 170 -2.57 13.45 9.44
C PRO A 170 -2.24 12.35 8.41
N ILE A 171 -2.45 11.08 8.77
CA ILE A 171 -2.33 9.92 7.89
C ILE A 171 -3.67 9.22 7.86
N HIS A 172 -4.37 9.37 6.74
CA HIS A 172 -5.67 8.74 6.53
C HIS A 172 -5.50 7.46 5.71
N ILE A 173 -6.11 6.36 6.17
CA ILE A 173 -6.06 5.06 5.51
C ILE A 173 -7.46 4.46 5.50
N ALA A 174 -7.95 4.10 4.32
CA ALA A 174 -9.23 3.41 4.17
C ALA A 174 -9.03 2.01 3.55
N TYR A 175 -9.63 1.02 4.19
CA TYR A 175 -9.72 -0.35 3.71
C TYR A 175 -11.13 -0.58 3.19
N GLY A 176 -11.28 -0.73 1.88
CA GLY A 176 -12.58 -0.94 1.25
C GLY A 176 -13.14 -2.34 1.47
N PRO A 177 -14.41 -2.55 1.12
CA PRO A 177 -15.04 -3.87 1.23
C PRO A 177 -14.30 -4.92 0.41
N PRO A 178 -14.21 -6.18 0.89
CA PRO A 178 -13.58 -7.27 0.18
C PRO A 178 -14.23 -7.54 -1.18
N ILE A 179 -13.41 -7.62 -2.23
CA ILE A 179 -13.85 -7.98 -3.58
C ILE A 179 -13.51 -9.44 -3.83
N PHE A 180 -14.52 -10.26 -4.08
CA PHE A 180 -14.37 -11.66 -4.45
C PHE A 180 -14.52 -11.82 -5.95
N LEU A 181 -13.52 -12.39 -6.61
CA LEU A 181 -13.52 -12.61 -8.05
C LEU A 181 -13.76 -14.09 -8.36
N ALA A 182 -14.61 -14.37 -9.34
CA ALA A 182 -14.79 -15.71 -9.87
C ALA A 182 -13.50 -16.21 -10.53
N LYS A 183 -13.32 -17.53 -10.60
CA LYS A 183 -12.12 -18.14 -11.18
C LYS A 183 -11.92 -17.81 -12.66
N ASP A 184 -13.03 -17.57 -13.36
CA ASP A 184 -13.14 -17.21 -14.78
C ASP A 184 -13.41 -15.72 -15.00
N ALA A 185 -13.26 -14.89 -13.95
CA ALA A 185 -13.46 -13.46 -14.07
C ALA A 185 -12.52 -12.83 -15.11
N ASP A 186 -13.05 -11.91 -15.90
CA ASP A 186 -12.25 -11.14 -16.84
C ASP A 186 -11.29 -10.20 -16.10
N VAL A 187 -10.00 -10.39 -16.36
CA VAL A 187 -8.92 -9.71 -15.62
C VAL A 187 -8.93 -8.21 -15.90
N GLU A 188 -9.18 -7.80 -17.15
CA GLU A 188 -9.15 -6.40 -17.56
C GLU A 188 -10.32 -5.62 -16.95
N SER A 189 -11.53 -6.16 -17.05
CA SER A 189 -12.71 -5.57 -16.42
C SER A 189 -12.54 -5.45 -14.90
N ALA A 190 -12.05 -6.51 -14.24
CA ALA A 190 -11.82 -6.50 -12.80
C ALA A 190 -10.74 -5.48 -12.36
N GLU A 191 -9.70 -5.26 -13.19
CA GLU A 191 -8.69 -4.23 -12.94
C GLU A 191 -9.27 -2.82 -13.04
N ILE A 192 -10.08 -2.57 -14.08
CA ILE A 192 -10.76 -1.30 -14.29
C ILE A 192 -11.69 -0.98 -13.11
N ASP A 193 -12.47 -1.95 -12.65
CA ASP A 193 -13.40 -1.77 -11.55
C ASP A 193 -12.67 -1.56 -10.21
N LEU A 194 -11.59 -2.31 -9.95
CA LEU A 194 -10.72 -2.08 -8.80
C LEU A 194 -10.14 -0.66 -8.81
N LYS A 195 -9.64 -0.20 -9.97
CA LYS A 195 -9.10 1.16 -10.12
C LYS A 195 -10.16 2.21 -9.84
N LYS A 196 -11.36 2.09 -10.41
CA LYS A 196 -12.48 3.02 -10.17
C LYS A 196 -12.83 3.12 -8.69
N GLN A 197 -12.92 1.97 -8.02
CA GLN A 197 -13.21 1.92 -6.58
C GLN A 197 -12.11 2.61 -5.77
N MET A 198 -10.83 2.30 -6.04
CA MET A 198 -9.71 2.92 -5.33
C MET A 198 -9.63 4.44 -5.57
N VAL A 199 -9.88 4.92 -6.79
CA VAL A 199 -9.94 6.35 -7.10
C VAL A 199 -11.05 7.02 -6.31
N SER A 200 -12.26 6.45 -6.29
CA SER A 200 -13.37 6.97 -5.50
C SER A 200 -13.06 7.04 -4.00
N MET A 201 -12.43 5.99 -3.45
CA MET A 201 -11.99 5.95 -2.06
C MET A 201 -10.93 7.02 -1.76
N LEU A 202 -9.92 7.17 -2.65
CA LEU A 202 -8.87 8.17 -2.48
C LEU A 202 -9.45 9.59 -2.49
N HIS A 203 -10.36 9.89 -3.40
CA HIS A 203 -11.01 11.21 -3.47
C HIS A 203 -11.76 11.53 -2.17
N LYS A 204 -12.49 10.57 -1.59
CA LYS A 204 -13.16 10.75 -0.29
C LYS A 204 -12.19 11.07 0.83
N LEU A 205 -11.05 10.35 0.92
CA LEU A 205 -10.02 10.65 1.91
C LEU A 205 -9.43 12.05 1.72
N GLN A 206 -9.22 12.46 0.47
CA GLN A 206 -8.69 13.77 0.14
C GLN A 206 -9.68 14.90 0.49
N GLU A 207 -10.97 14.70 0.25
CA GLU A 207 -12.03 15.67 0.60
C GLU A 207 -12.19 15.85 2.11
N SER A 208 -12.02 14.78 2.89
CA SER A 208 -12.11 14.81 4.35
C SER A 208 -10.80 15.18 5.05
N TYR A 209 -9.72 15.42 4.29
CA TYR A 209 -8.41 15.70 4.86
C TYR A 209 -8.38 17.09 5.53
N PRO A 210 -7.87 17.19 6.78
CA PRO A 210 -8.02 18.42 7.58
C PRO A 210 -7.19 19.60 7.08
N ASP A 211 -6.06 19.35 6.40
CA ASP A 211 -5.15 20.40 5.95
C ASP A 211 -5.46 20.82 4.51
N SER A 212 -5.33 22.11 4.22
CA SER A 212 -5.54 22.67 2.89
C SER A 212 -4.55 22.07 1.88
N HIS A 213 -5.04 21.76 0.69
CA HIS A 213 -4.26 21.29 -0.44
C HIS A 213 -3.74 22.42 -1.35
N VAL A 214 -4.34 23.61 -1.23
CA VAL A 214 -4.10 24.73 -2.15
C VAL A 214 -2.66 25.24 -2.05
N GLY A 215 -1.97 25.26 -3.19
CA GLY A 215 -0.58 25.69 -3.29
C GLY A 215 0.44 24.67 -2.79
N GLU A 216 0.00 23.55 -2.22
CA GLU A 216 0.87 22.54 -1.62
C GLU A 216 1.54 21.62 -2.65
N ARG A 217 2.83 21.38 -2.47
CA ARG A 217 3.62 20.51 -3.36
C ARG A 217 3.31 19.01 -3.19
N TRP A 218 2.69 18.65 -2.08
CA TRP A 218 2.28 17.28 -1.76
C TRP A 218 0.83 16.97 -2.18
N ALA A 219 0.17 17.92 -2.84
CA ALA A 219 -1.22 17.78 -3.28
C ALA A 219 -1.34 17.85 -4.81
N PRO A 220 -2.28 17.07 -5.41
CA PRO A 220 -2.49 17.06 -6.84
C PRO A 220 -3.12 18.38 -7.34
N GLN A 221 -2.91 18.66 -8.63
CA GLN A 221 -3.46 19.87 -9.27
C GLN A 221 -4.99 19.94 -9.17
N ARG A 222 -5.67 18.80 -9.22
CA ARG A 222 -7.12 18.72 -9.05
C ARG A 222 -7.62 19.36 -7.74
N LEU A 223 -6.81 19.33 -6.68
CA LEU A 223 -7.12 19.92 -5.38
C LEU A 223 -6.48 21.30 -5.19
N GLY A 224 -6.01 21.93 -6.27
CA GLY A 224 -5.31 23.22 -6.19
C GLY A 224 -3.85 23.11 -5.74
N GLY A 225 -3.30 21.90 -5.63
CA GLY A 225 -1.89 21.67 -5.33
C GLY A 225 -0.97 21.92 -6.52
N THR A 226 0.33 21.80 -6.29
CA THR A 226 1.39 22.05 -7.30
C THR A 226 2.21 20.80 -7.62
N ALA A 227 1.70 19.60 -7.31
CA ALA A 227 2.33 18.35 -7.73
C ALA A 227 2.41 18.25 -9.26
N PRO A 228 3.38 17.51 -9.81
CA PRO A 228 3.45 17.27 -11.25
C PRO A 228 2.14 16.67 -11.78
N ALA A 229 1.76 17.04 -13.00
CA ALA A 229 0.64 16.37 -13.68
C ALA A 229 0.87 14.86 -13.77
N PRO A 230 -0.19 14.03 -13.78
CA PRO A 230 -0.06 12.61 -14.07
C PRO A 230 0.69 12.41 -15.38
N ALA A 231 1.68 11.51 -15.39
CA ALA A 231 2.34 11.15 -16.64
C ALA A 231 1.29 10.56 -17.61
N ILE A 232 1.26 11.04 -18.82
CA ILE A 232 0.43 10.46 -19.89
C ILE A 232 0.95 9.03 -20.11
N GLU A 233 0.08 8.07 -19.93
CA GLU A 233 0.40 6.66 -20.22
C GLU A 233 0.40 6.53 -21.76
N GLY A 234 1.59 6.29 -22.32
CA GLY A 234 1.77 5.93 -23.72
C GLY A 234 1.62 4.43 -23.95
#